data_92a4088093a30741997d2587a38f0507
#
_entry.id   92a4088093a30741997d2587a38f0507
#
_cell.length_a   1.000
_cell.length_b   1.000
_cell.length_c   1.000
_cell.angle_alpha   90.00
_cell.angle_beta   90.00
_cell.angle_gamma   90.00
#
_symmetry.space_group_name_H-M   'P 1'
#
loop_
_entity.id
_entity.type
_entity.pdbx_description
1 polymer ?
#
loop_
_entity_poly.entity_id
_entity_poly.type
_entity_poly.pdbx_seq_one_letter_code
_entity_poly.pdbx_strand_id
1 'polypeptide(L)'
;MSATAIPAATLASGEGIAERASSLDWDRVSRDLDTTGNAMVERLLSPDECRSLASMYPADDVFRSRIVMARHGFGRGEYKYFSYPLPEIIAGLRTALYPHLAPIANRWNEALGSDARYPAEHADFIARCHEAGQRKPTPLLLQYQADDYNCLHQDVYGEHVFPIQVAILLSEPGRDFTGGEFVMTEQRPRMQSRAEVVPLRQGDAVVFTVSNRPVQGTRGVYRVNLRHGVSRIRSGHRHTVGIIFHDAL
;
A
#
# COMPACT_ATOMS: atom_id res chain seq x y z
N MET A 1 -42.39 10.50 6.01
CA MET A 1 -41.13 10.08 6.64
C MET A 1 -40.01 10.70 5.82
N SER A 2 -39.46 11.82 6.32
CA SER A 2 -38.40 12.56 5.61
C SER A 2 -37.08 11.81 5.73
N ALA A 3 -36.48 11.42 4.59
CA ALA A 3 -35.14 10.92 4.56
C ALA A 3 -34.18 12.11 4.81
N THR A 4 -33.54 12.11 5.97
CA THR A 4 -32.49 13.07 6.31
C THR A 4 -31.26 12.75 5.43
N ALA A 5 -30.99 13.62 4.47
CA ALA A 5 -29.78 13.55 3.67
C ALA A 5 -28.57 13.71 4.61
N ILE A 6 -27.69 12.73 4.62
CA ILE A 6 -26.37 12.81 5.27
C ILE A 6 -25.61 13.89 4.52
N PRO A 7 -25.05 14.93 5.21
CA PRO A 7 -24.26 15.94 4.52
C PRO A 7 -23.03 15.25 3.90
N ALA A 8 -22.78 15.53 2.62
CA ALA A 8 -21.56 15.14 1.93
C ALA A 8 -20.37 15.71 2.72
N ALA A 9 -19.66 14.83 3.43
CA ALA A 9 -18.38 15.20 4.03
C ALA A 9 -17.49 15.68 2.87
N THR A 10 -16.97 16.89 3.00
CA THR A 10 -16.02 17.46 2.03
C THR A 10 -14.82 16.51 1.96
N LEU A 11 -14.76 15.70 0.92
CA LEU A 11 -13.57 14.91 0.61
C LEU A 11 -12.42 15.92 0.46
N ALA A 12 -11.30 15.66 1.14
CA ALA A 12 -10.12 16.51 0.96
C ALA A 12 -9.82 16.59 -0.54
N SER A 13 -9.69 17.80 -1.04
CA SER A 13 -9.26 18.03 -2.42
C SER A 13 -7.89 17.37 -2.61
N GLY A 14 -7.59 16.89 -3.80
CA GLY A 14 -6.28 16.33 -4.14
C GLY A 14 -5.10 17.24 -3.78
N GLU A 15 -5.34 18.56 -3.69
CA GLU A 15 -4.38 19.56 -3.23
C GLU A 15 -3.91 19.31 -1.78
N GLY A 16 -4.79 19.00 -0.84
CA GLY A 16 -4.42 18.72 0.55
C GLY A 16 -3.58 17.44 0.71
N ILE A 17 -3.78 16.43 -0.15
CA ILE A 17 -2.94 15.21 -0.18
C ILE A 17 -1.56 15.53 -0.74
N ALA A 18 -1.46 16.31 -1.81
CA ALA A 18 -0.19 16.69 -2.41
C ALA A 18 0.66 17.52 -1.43
N GLU A 19 0.05 18.44 -0.70
CA GLU A 19 0.74 19.22 0.33
C GLU A 19 1.26 18.33 1.47
N ARG A 20 0.44 17.42 2.00
CA ARG A 20 0.88 16.48 3.04
C ARG A 20 2.01 15.58 2.54
N ALA A 21 1.89 15.02 1.34
CA ALA A 21 2.93 14.19 0.74
C ALA A 21 4.25 14.96 0.58
N SER A 22 4.20 16.21 0.13
CA SER A 22 5.39 17.05 -0.06
C SER A 22 6.04 17.46 1.27
N SER A 23 5.28 17.53 2.37
CA SER A 23 5.78 17.91 3.70
C SER A 23 6.41 16.76 4.48
N LEU A 24 6.36 15.53 3.97
CA LEU A 24 6.97 14.38 4.64
C LEU A 24 8.49 14.45 4.64
N ASP A 25 9.10 13.93 5.69
CA ASP A 25 10.57 13.73 5.75
C ASP A 25 10.98 12.53 4.87
N TRP A 26 11.13 12.79 3.57
CA TRP A 26 11.49 11.78 2.58
C TRP A 26 12.91 11.23 2.78
N ASP A 27 13.81 11.99 3.39
CA ASP A 27 15.14 11.49 3.76
C ASP A 27 15.04 10.43 4.86
N ARG A 28 14.19 10.63 5.85
CA ARG A 28 13.90 9.62 6.87
C ARG A 28 13.23 8.40 6.24
N VAL A 29 12.18 8.60 5.43
CA VAL A 29 11.48 7.50 4.73
C VAL A 29 12.48 6.68 3.90
N SER A 30 13.38 7.33 3.16
CA SER A 30 14.39 6.66 2.36
C SER A 30 15.36 5.83 3.22
N ARG A 31 15.86 6.41 4.33
CA ARG A 31 16.75 5.69 5.27
C ARG A 31 16.08 4.48 5.92
N ASP A 32 14.82 4.63 6.34
CA ASP A 32 14.05 3.54 6.96
C ASP A 32 13.81 2.40 5.96
N LEU A 33 13.41 2.72 4.72
CA LEU A 33 13.28 1.75 3.63
C LEU A 33 14.59 1.00 3.35
N ASP A 34 15.72 1.71 3.33
CA ASP A 34 17.05 1.10 3.13
C ASP A 34 17.44 0.18 4.30
N THR A 35 17.01 0.52 5.53
CA THR A 35 17.41 -0.18 6.74
C THR A 35 16.54 -1.39 7.03
N THR A 36 15.22 -1.23 6.99
CA THR A 36 14.23 -2.24 7.41
C THR A 36 13.31 -2.71 6.29
N GLY A 37 13.26 -1.97 5.16
CA GLY A 37 12.35 -2.25 4.04
C GLY A 37 10.94 -1.69 4.26
N ASN A 38 10.73 -0.93 5.32
CA ASN A 38 9.50 -0.19 5.58
C ASN A 38 9.78 1.14 6.26
N ALA A 39 8.86 2.08 6.10
CA ALA A 39 8.88 3.37 6.79
C ALA A 39 7.45 3.74 7.18
N MET A 40 7.25 4.12 8.44
CA MET A 40 5.95 4.58 8.91
C MET A 40 5.80 6.09 8.65
N VAL A 41 4.64 6.48 8.16
CA VAL A 41 4.20 7.86 7.97
C VAL A 41 2.96 8.08 8.81
N GLU A 42 3.09 8.93 9.81
CA GLU A 42 1.98 9.21 10.72
C GLU A 42 0.97 10.16 10.08
N ARG A 43 -0.31 9.88 10.30
CA ARG A 43 -1.45 10.75 9.94
C ARG A 43 -1.42 11.25 8.48
N LEU A 44 -1.10 10.35 7.55
CA LEU A 44 -1.19 10.68 6.11
C LEU A 44 -2.63 11.01 5.71
N LEU A 45 -3.61 10.33 6.33
CA LEU A 45 -5.03 10.64 6.17
C LEU A 45 -5.64 11.08 7.50
N SER A 46 -6.59 12.02 7.41
CA SER A 46 -7.41 12.41 8.54
C SER A 46 -8.41 11.31 8.93
N PRO A 47 -8.96 11.30 10.15
CA PRO A 47 -10.00 10.36 10.53
C PRO A 47 -11.27 10.42 9.65
N ASP A 48 -11.62 11.62 9.13
CA ASP A 48 -12.76 11.79 8.23
C ASP A 48 -12.51 11.17 6.87
N GLU A 49 -11.32 11.34 6.30
CA GLU A 49 -10.90 10.69 5.06
C GLU A 49 -10.87 9.17 5.21
N CYS A 50 -10.38 8.67 6.35
CA CYS A 50 -10.39 7.24 6.67
C CYS A 50 -11.81 6.67 6.70
N ARG A 51 -12.74 7.36 7.38
CA ARG A 51 -14.15 6.95 7.43
C ARG A 51 -14.81 6.98 6.05
N SER A 52 -14.53 8.03 5.28
CA SER A 52 -15.06 8.17 3.92
C SER A 52 -14.60 7.02 3.02
N LEU A 53 -13.31 6.69 3.02
CA LEU A 53 -12.77 5.56 2.25
C LEU A 53 -13.36 4.21 2.72
N ALA A 54 -13.41 3.97 4.03
CA ALA A 54 -13.97 2.73 4.56
C ALA A 54 -15.46 2.57 4.19
N SER A 55 -16.22 3.67 4.16
CA SER A 55 -17.63 3.67 3.80
C SER A 55 -17.90 3.35 2.32
N MET A 56 -16.89 3.41 1.46
CA MET A 56 -17.01 3.02 0.04
C MET A 56 -17.11 1.49 -0.13
N TYR A 57 -16.69 0.70 0.87
CA TYR A 57 -16.58 -0.76 0.71
C TYR A 57 -17.89 -1.44 0.25
N PRO A 58 -19.10 -1.07 0.72
CA PRO A 58 -20.35 -1.65 0.26
C PRO A 58 -20.75 -1.26 -1.17
N ALA A 59 -20.22 -0.17 -1.73
CA ALA A 59 -20.57 0.31 -3.07
C ALA A 59 -19.83 -0.51 -4.12
N ASP A 60 -20.56 -1.27 -4.96
CA ASP A 60 -19.92 -2.12 -5.98
C ASP A 60 -19.52 -1.36 -7.26
N ASP A 61 -20.11 -0.22 -7.52
CA ASP A 61 -19.93 0.59 -8.73
C ASP A 61 -18.55 1.26 -8.83
N VAL A 62 -17.87 1.46 -7.71
CA VAL A 62 -16.51 2.05 -7.68
C VAL A 62 -15.40 1.01 -7.80
N PHE A 63 -15.75 -0.28 -7.84
CA PHE A 63 -14.79 -1.39 -7.88
C PHE A 63 -14.95 -2.22 -9.15
N ARG A 64 -13.81 -2.66 -9.71
CA ARG A 64 -13.77 -3.55 -10.88
C ARG A 64 -13.85 -5.03 -10.52
N SER A 65 -13.48 -5.39 -9.30
CA SER A 65 -13.48 -6.80 -8.86
C SER A 65 -13.41 -6.92 -7.35
N ARG A 66 -13.96 -8.03 -6.84
CA ARG A 66 -13.89 -8.45 -5.43
C ARG A 66 -13.17 -9.79 -5.35
N ILE A 67 -12.22 -9.90 -4.44
CA ILE A 67 -11.44 -11.11 -4.18
C ILE A 67 -11.75 -11.60 -2.76
N VAL A 68 -12.21 -12.83 -2.65
CA VAL A 68 -12.37 -13.54 -1.37
C VAL A 68 -11.10 -14.37 -1.16
N MET A 69 -10.26 -13.96 -0.20
CA MET A 69 -8.90 -14.49 -0.01
C MET A 69 -8.87 -16.01 0.20
N ALA A 70 -9.84 -16.54 0.93
CA ALA A 70 -9.91 -18.00 1.21
C ALA A 70 -10.02 -18.87 -0.06
N ARG A 71 -10.54 -18.33 -1.16
CA ARG A 71 -10.66 -19.06 -2.43
C ARG A 71 -9.33 -19.22 -3.16
N HIS A 72 -8.32 -18.44 -2.77
CA HIS A 72 -7.01 -18.38 -3.45
C HIS A 72 -5.85 -18.78 -2.54
N GLY A 73 -6.12 -19.18 -1.29
CA GLY A 73 -5.06 -19.50 -0.33
C GLY A 73 -4.30 -18.25 0.18
N PHE A 74 -4.85 -17.05 0.02
CA PHE A 74 -4.22 -15.79 0.42
C PHE A 74 -4.41 -15.48 1.92
N GLY A 75 -5.25 -16.24 2.60
CA GLY A 75 -5.68 -16.02 3.98
C GLY A 75 -7.19 -16.03 4.10
N ARG A 76 -7.73 -15.18 4.97
CA ARG A 76 -9.17 -14.96 5.18
C ARG A 76 -9.44 -13.47 5.17
N GLY A 77 -10.63 -13.10 4.73
CA GLY A 77 -11.02 -11.72 4.48
C GLY A 77 -11.22 -11.47 2.99
N GLU A 78 -11.40 -10.24 2.63
CA GLU A 78 -11.66 -9.87 1.26
C GLU A 78 -11.12 -8.48 0.92
N TYR A 79 -10.94 -8.24 -0.37
CA TYR A 79 -10.60 -6.93 -0.89
C TYR A 79 -11.24 -6.67 -2.24
N LYS A 80 -11.37 -5.38 -2.56
CA LYS A 80 -11.89 -4.91 -3.84
C LYS A 80 -10.87 -4.00 -4.50
N TYR A 81 -10.59 -4.24 -5.78
CA TYR A 81 -9.82 -3.33 -6.60
C TYR A 81 -10.70 -2.21 -7.12
N PHE A 82 -10.26 -0.96 -6.99
CA PHE A 82 -10.97 0.17 -7.58
C PHE A 82 -11.04 0.06 -9.12
N SER A 83 -12.07 0.67 -9.70
CA SER A 83 -12.20 0.87 -11.15
C SER A 83 -11.69 2.25 -11.56
N TYR A 84 -11.42 2.44 -12.84
CA TYR A 84 -11.27 3.78 -13.40
C TYR A 84 -12.66 4.40 -13.72
N PRO A 85 -12.86 5.73 -13.51
CA PRO A 85 -11.91 6.64 -12.87
C PRO A 85 -11.75 6.34 -11.37
N LEU A 86 -10.51 6.43 -10.86
CA LEU A 86 -10.24 6.26 -9.44
C LEU A 86 -10.94 7.36 -8.62
N PRO A 87 -11.39 7.06 -7.38
CA PRO A 87 -11.77 8.11 -6.45
C PRO A 87 -10.65 9.15 -6.31
N GLU A 88 -11.02 10.43 -6.21
CA GLU A 88 -10.07 11.55 -6.22
C GLU A 88 -8.95 11.39 -5.18
N ILE A 89 -9.30 10.96 -3.96
CA ILE A 89 -8.33 10.70 -2.88
C ILE A 89 -7.33 9.60 -3.25
N ILE A 90 -7.76 8.54 -3.95
CA ILE A 90 -6.89 7.43 -4.38
C ILE A 90 -5.97 7.87 -5.52
N ALA A 91 -6.52 8.60 -6.49
CA ALA A 91 -5.74 9.18 -7.58
C ALA A 91 -4.69 10.17 -7.04
N GLY A 92 -5.10 11.05 -6.11
CA GLY A 92 -4.23 12.02 -5.45
C GLY A 92 -3.08 11.35 -4.69
N LEU A 93 -3.34 10.30 -3.91
CA LEU A 93 -2.30 9.54 -3.19
C LEU A 93 -1.30 8.89 -4.16
N ARG A 94 -1.79 8.27 -5.23
CA ARG A 94 -0.90 7.68 -6.26
C ARG A 94 0.03 8.72 -6.88
N THR A 95 -0.54 9.83 -7.31
CA THR A 95 0.19 10.90 -8.01
C THR A 95 1.15 11.61 -7.08
N ALA A 96 0.76 11.91 -5.83
CA ALA A 96 1.57 12.69 -4.90
C ALA A 96 2.73 11.90 -4.29
N LEU A 97 2.56 10.60 -4.04
CA LEU A 97 3.59 9.79 -3.38
C LEU A 97 4.64 9.26 -4.37
N TYR A 98 4.25 8.95 -5.60
CA TYR A 98 5.12 8.31 -6.59
C TYR A 98 6.43 9.08 -6.89
N PRO A 99 6.42 10.41 -7.13
CA PRO A 99 7.64 11.15 -7.49
C PRO A 99 8.73 11.08 -6.41
N HIS A 100 8.34 10.90 -5.16
CA HIS A 100 9.27 10.74 -4.04
C HIS A 100 9.81 9.31 -3.91
N LEU A 101 9.05 8.31 -4.35
CA LEU A 101 9.41 6.90 -4.27
C LEU A 101 10.21 6.41 -5.49
N ALA A 102 9.99 6.99 -6.67
CA ALA A 102 10.68 6.60 -7.90
C ALA A 102 12.21 6.76 -7.80
N PRO A 103 12.79 7.83 -7.22
CA PRO A 103 14.23 7.94 -7.02
C PRO A 103 14.80 6.83 -6.11
N ILE A 104 14.07 6.42 -5.06
CA ILE A 104 14.48 5.33 -4.16
C ILE A 104 14.49 4.00 -4.93
N ALA A 105 13.43 3.72 -5.68
CA ALA A 105 13.33 2.52 -6.51
C ALA A 105 14.43 2.45 -7.58
N ASN A 106 14.74 3.57 -8.21
CA ASN A 106 15.81 3.66 -9.22
C ASN A 106 17.19 3.41 -8.60
N ARG A 107 17.48 3.99 -7.45
CA ARG A 107 18.73 3.75 -6.71
C ARG A 107 18.87 2.28 -6.29
N TRP A 108 17.77 1.64 -5.89
CA TRP A 108 17.77 0.20 -5.58
C TRP A 108 18.05 -0.67 -6.81
N ASN A 109 17.41 -0.34 -7.94
CA ASN A 109 17.67 -1.05 -9.19
C ASN A 109 19.13 -0.93 -9.62
N GLU A 110 19.70 0.27 -9.54
CA GLU A 110 21.12 0.50 -9.84
C GLU A 110 22.03 -0.33 -8.92
N ALA A 111 21.80 -0.29 -7.61
CA ALA A 111 22.57 -1.05 -6.63
C ALA A 111 22.49 -2.57 -6.85
N LEU A 112 21.38 -3.06 -7.40
CA LEU A 112 21.16 -4.47 -7.73
C LEU A 112 21.58 -4.87 -9.15
N GLY A 113 22.17 -3.93 -9.93
CA GLY A 113 22.61 -4.17 -11.30
C GLY A 113 21.46 -4.36 -12.30
N SER A 114 20.30 -3.76 -12.05
CA SER A 114 19.15 -3.77 -12.95
C SER A 114 19.12 -2.51 -13.81
N ASP A 115 18.85 -2.67 -15.11
CA ASP A 115 18.72 -1.55 -16.06
C ASP A 115 17.34 -0.88 -16.02
N ALA A 116 16.37 -1.48 -15.30
CA ALA A 116 15.03 -0.92 -15.18
C ALA A 116 15.07 0.44 -14.48
N ARG A 117 14.43 1.45 -15.10
CA ARG A 117 14.32 2.81 -14.56
C ARG A 117 12.87 3.26 -14.61
N TYR A 118 12.43 3.83 -13.50
CA TYR A 118 11.11 4.42 -13.35
C TYR A 118 11.17 5.90 -13.71
N PRO A 119 10.22 6.42 -14.52
CA PRO A 119 10.15 7.84 -14.83
C PRO A 119 9.87 8.68 -13.59
N ALA A 120 10.14 9.98 -13.64
CA ALA A 120 9.90 10.89 -12.52
C ALA A 120 8.41 11.05 -12.22
N GLU A 121 7.59 11.12 -13.27
CA GLU A 121 6.16 11.36 -13.16
C GLU A 121 5.36 10.04 -13.17
N HIS A 122 4.35 9.95 -12.30
CA HIS A 122 3.48 8.77 -12.24
C HIS A 122 2.72 8.54 -13.55
N ALA A 123 2.28 9.61 -14.21
CA ALA A 123 1.56 9.52 -15.48
C ALA A 123 2.37 8.81 -16.57
N ASP A 124 3.68 9.10 -16.66
CA ASP A 124 4.58 8.46 -17.62
C ASP A 124 4.78 6.97 -17.30
N PHE A 125 4.80 6.62 -16.01
CA PHE A 125 4.89 5.21 -15.61
C PHE A 125 3.61 4.45 -15.93
N ILE A 126 2.44 5.04 -15.70
CA ILE A 126 1.15 4.45 -16.06
C ILE A 126 1.02 4.32 -17.59
N ALA A 127 1.46 5.30 -18.38
CA ALA A 127 1.49 5.18 -19.83
C ALA A 127 2.31 3.97 -20.27
N ARG A 128 3.49 3.75 -19.70
CA ARG A 128 4.33 2.56 -19.96
C ARG A 128 3.62 1.25 -19.58
N CYS A 129 2.94 1.22 -18.43
CA CYS A 129 2.13 0.05 -18.04
C CYS A 129 1.03 -0.23 -19.09
N HIS A 130 0.33 0.81 -19.54
CA HIS A 130 -0.74 0.69 -20.52
C HIS A 130 -0.26 0.25 -21.91
N GLU A 131 0.92 0.69 -22.34
CA GLU A 131 1.57 0.22 -23.57
C GLU A 131 1.90 -1.27 -23.50
N ALA A 132 2.29 -1.79 -22.35
CA ALA A 132 2.52 -3.21 -22.09
C ALA A 132 1.21 -4.01 -21.84
N GLY A 133 0.05 -3.40 -21.99
CA GLY A 133 -1.26 -4.04 -21.79
C GLY A 133 -1.75 -4.07 -20.34
N GLN A 134 -0.97 -3.58 -19.38
CA GLN A 134 -1.34 -3.48 -17.96
C GLN A 134 -2.25 -2.26 -17.76
N ARG A 135 -3.58 -2.43 -17.92
CA ARG A 135 -4.56 -1.32 -17.94
C ARG A 135 -5.57 -1.37 -16.80
N LYS A 136 -5.49 -2.39 -15.95
CA LYS A 136 -6.42 -2.55 -14.82
C LYS A 136 -5.85 -1.89 -13.57
N PRO A 137 -6.54 -0.89 -12.98
CA PRO A 137 -6.03 -0.20 -11.79
C PRO A 137 -5.88 -1.18 -10.63
N THR A 138 -4.82 -1.00 -9.86
CA THR A 138 -4.42 -1.90 -8.78
C THR A 138 -4.62 -1.36 -7.36
N PRO A 139 -4.89 -0.08 -7.10
CA PRO A 139 -5.29 0.32 -5.76
C PRO A 139 -6.50 -0.47 -5.27
N LEU A 140 -6.50 -0.82 -3.99
CA LEU A 140 -7.48 -1.73 -3.43
C LEU A 140 -7.91 -1.31 -2.03
N LEU A 141 -9.14 -1.67 -1.69
CA LEU A 141 -9.70 -1.51 -0.36
C LEU A 141 -9.93 -2.89 0.26
N LEU A 142 -9.28 -3.15 1.41
CA LEU A 142 -9.33 -4.41 2.13
C LEU A 142 -10.27 -4.31 3.32
N GLN A 143 -11.02 -5.37 3.56
CA GLN A 143 -11.88 -5.53 4.72
C GLN A 143 -11.60 -6.86 5.42
N TYR A 144 -11.47 -6.79 6.74
CA TYR A 144 -11.28 -7.93 7.62
C TYR A 144 -12.25 -7.86 8.78
N GLN A 145 -12.71 -9.02 9.23
CA GLN A 145 -13.49 -9.22 10.44
C GLN A 145 -12.78 -10.19 11.39
N ALA A 146 -13.37 -10.51 12.53
CA ALA A 146 -12.80 -11.47 13.47
C ALA A 146 -12.42 -12.79 12.79
N ASP A 147 -11.26 -13.33 13.13
CA ASP A 147 -10.59 -14.51 12.56
C ASP A 147 -10.02 -14.37 11.14
N ASP A 148 -10.18 -13.22 10.50
CA ASP A 148 -9.53 -12.94 9.22
C ASP A 148 -8.04 -12.59 9.40
N TYR A 149 -7.26 -12.84 8.37
CA TYR A 149 -5.83 -12.56 8.29
C TYR A 149 -5.36 -12.55 6.83
N ASN A 150 -4.19 -11.98 6.56
CA ASN A 150 -3.55 -12.08 5.25
C ASN A 150 -2.21 -12.82 5.39
N CYS A 151 -2.06 -13.90 4.61
CA CYS A 151 -0.81 -14.65 4.60
C CYS A 151 0.37 -13.79 4.16
N LEU A 152 1.57 -14.13 4.60
CA LEU A 152 2.81 -13.47 4.16
C LEU A 152 3.01 -13.71 2.65
N HIS A 153 3.02 -12.65 1.86
CA HIS A 153 3.09 -12.69 0.41
C HIS A 153 3.94 -11.57 -0.16
N GLN A 154 4.07 -11.56 -1.48
CA GLN A 154 4.71 -10.52 -2.29
C GLN A 154 3.76 -10.19 -3.45
N ASP A 155 3.53 -8.90 -3.71
CA ASP A 155 2.70 -8.46 -4.83
C ASP A 155 3.57 -8.22 -6.07
N VAL A 156 3.87 -9.28 -6.79
CA VAL A 156 4.73 -9.24 -7.97
C VAL A 156 3.92 -9.72 -9.18
N TYR A 157 3.19 -8.81 -9.82
CA TYR A 157 2.29 -9.11 -10.94
C TYR A 157 2.58 -8.21 -12.14
N GLY A 158 2.74 -8.83 -13.32
CA GLY A 158 2.95 -8.14 -14.58
C GLY A 158 4.42 -7.90 -14.93
N GLU A 159 4.65 -7.25 -16.07
CA GLU A 159 5.99 -6.93 -16.58
C GLU A 159 6.56 -5.68 -15.87
N HIS A 160 5.74 -4.67 -15.72
CA HIS A 160 6.10 -3.42 -15.04
C HIS A 160 5.58 -3.44 -13.61
N VAL A 161 6.45 -3.76 -12.66
CA VAL A 161 6.15 -3.78 -11.23
C VAL A 161 6.92 -2.67 -10.53
N PHE A 162 6.22 -1.79 -9.82
CA PHE A 162 6.88 -0.82 -8.94
C PHE A 162 7.21 -1.49 -7.60
N PRO A 163 8.46 -1.41 -7.11
CA PRO A 163 8.92 -2.25 -5.99
C PRO A 163 8.50 -1.76 -4.60
N ILE A 164 7.83 -0.63 -4.51
CA ILE A 164 7.41 0.00 -3.25
C ILE A 164 5.90 0.21 -3.30
N GLN A 165 5.21 -0.10 -2.22
CA GLN A 165 3.77 0.12 -2.03
C GLN A 165 3.51 0.91 -0.76
N VAL A 166 2.27 1.39 -0.61
CA VAL A 166 1.80 2.07 0.59
C VAL A 166 0.50 1.41 1.05
N ALA A 167 0.43 1.08 2.34
CA ALA A 167 -0.82 0.66 2.98
C ALA A 167 -1.20 1.66 4.07
N ILE A 168 -2.47 2.09 4.10
CA ILE A 168 -2.97 3.08 5.06
C ILE A 168 -4.06 2.44 5.89
N LEU A 169 -3.91 2.45 7.21
CA LEU A 169 -4.90 1.90 8.13
C LEU A 169 -6.07 2.87 8.28
N LEU A 170 -7.28 2.40 7.97
CA LEU A 170 -8.49 3.23 8.01
C LEU A 170 -9.30 3.08 9.31
N SER A 171 -9.08 2.00 10.06
CA SER A 171 -9.75 1.68 11.32
C SER A 171 -8.86 1.99 12.52
N GLU A 172 -9.44 2.33 13.67
CA GLU A 172 -8.71 2.64 14.90
C GLU A 172 -8.46 1.38 15.74
N PRO A 173 -7.19 0.99 15.96
CA PRO A 173 -6.87 -0.13 16.85
C PRO A 173 -7.39 0.07 18.26
N GLY A 174 -7.91 -1.01 18.86
CA GLY A 174 -8.48 -0.99 20.22
C GLY A 174 -9.92 -0.48 20.30
N ARG A 175 -10.39 0.30 19.31
CA ARG A 175 -11.77 0.77 19.21
C ARG A 175 -12.58 -0.03 18.17
N ASP A 176 -12.08 -0.10 16.95
CA ASP A 176 -12.79 -0.72 15.83
C ASP A 176 -12.44 -2.20 15.68
N PHE A 177 -11.23 -2.58 16.08
CA PHE A 177 -10.72 -3.96 16.02
C PHE A 177 -9.55 -4.19 17.00
N THR A 178 -9.22 -5.47 17.23
CA THR A 178 -8.01 -5.90 17.95
C THR A 178 -7.28 -7.01 17.19
N GLY A 179 -5.97 -7.15 17.40
CA GLY A 179 -5.11 -7.96 16.51
C GLY A 179 -4.91 -7.26 15.17
N GLY A 180 -4.66 -8.01 14.11
CA GLY A 180 -4.61 -7.45 12.75
C GLY A 180 -3.44 -6.51 12.50
N GLU A 181 -2.33 -6.74 13.16
CA GLU A 181 -1.10 -5.98 12.96
C GLU A 181 -0.58 -6.15 11.53
N PHE A 182 -0.04 -5.08 10.94
CA PHE A 182 0.73 -5.19 9.71
C PHE A 182 2.09 -5.81 10.03
N VAL A 183 2.36 -6.94 9.40
CA VAL A 183 3.55 -7.76 9.68
C VAL A 183 4.39 -7.85 8.42
N MET A 184 5.70 -7.68 8.57
CA MET A 184 6.69 -7.98 7.54
C MET A 184 7.65 -9.05 8.00
N THR A 185 8.23 -9.78 7.04
CA THR A 185 9.37 -10.65 7.30
C THR A 185 10.50 -10.33 6.37
N GLU A 186 11.71 -10.28 6.91
CA GLU A 186 12.96 -10.14 6.17
C GLU A 186 13.71 -11.46 6.16
N GLN A 187 14.08 -11.93 4.98
CA GLN A 187 14.88 -13.13 4.77
C GLN A 187 16.20 -12.76 4.12
N ARG A 188 17.29 -12.84 4.88
CA ARG A 188 18.66 -12.73 4.36
C ARG A 188 19.17 -14.09 3.91
N PRO A 189 20.09 -14.14 2.94
CA PRO A 189 20.70 -15.41 2.51
C PRO A 189 21.30 -16.18 3.68
N ARG A 190 20.93 -17.46 3.81
CA ARG A 190 21.44 -18.40 4.83
C ARG A 190 21.11 -18.03 6.29
N MET A 191 20.12 -17.19 6.53
CA MET A 191 19.67 -16.79 7.86
C MET A 191 18.20 -17.16 8.07
N GLN A 192 17.78 -17.21 9.33
CA GLN A 192 16.38 -17.30 9.69
C GLN A 192 15.64 -16.00 9.31
N SER A 193 14.34 -16.10 9.04
CA SER A 193 13.51 -14.93 8.79
C SER A 193 13.32 -14.12 10.06
N ARG A 194 13.43 -12.81 9.95
CA ARG A 194 13.11 -11.85 11.01
C ARG A 194 11.74 -11.25 10.76
N ALA A 195 10.88 -11.28 11.78
CA ALA A 195 9.60 -10.61 11.74
C ALA A 195 9.74 -9.14 12.19
N GLU A 196 8.94 -8.28 11.59
CA GLU A 196 8.76 -6.87 11.93
C GLU A 196 7.26 -6.59 12.05
N VAL A 197 6.84 -5.91 13.11
CA VAL A 197 5.46 -5.46 13.31
C VAL A 197 5.42 -3.95 13.22
N VAL A 198 4.63 -3.42 12.29
CA VAL A 198 4.47 -1.97 12.11
C VAL A 198 3.25 -1.50 12.89
N PRO A 199 3.42 -0.67 13.95
CA PRO A 199 2.35 -0.28 14.86
C PRO A 199 1.50 0.88 14.32
N LEU A 200 0.71 0.63 13.29
CA LEU A 200 -0.13 1.65 12.65
C LEU A 200 -1.33 2.04 13.54
N ARG A 201 -1.68 3.32 13.53
CA ARG A 201 -2.93 3.90 14.02
C ARG A 201 -3.81 4.33 12.86
N GLN A 202 -5.04 4.73 13.12
CA GLN A 202 -5.94 5.26 12.09
C GLN A 202 -5.31 6.45 11.36
N GLY A 203 -5.27 6.38 10.03
CA GLY A 203 -4.68 7.40 9.17
C GLY A 203 -3.18 7.26 8.94
N ASP A 204 -2.50 6.41 9.72
CA ASP A 204 -1.08 6.12 9.48
C ASP A 204 -0.88 5.25 8.25
N ALA A 205 0.21 5.51 7.55
CA ALA A 205 0.64 4.73 6.41
C ALA A 205 1.95 3.99 6.70
N VAL A 206 2.09 2.81 6.13
CA VAL A 206 3.38 2.14 5.96
C VAL A 206 3.76 2.18 4.49
N VAL A 207 4.91 2.76 4.19
CA VAL A 207 5.60 2.64 2.91
C VAL A 207 6.50 1.42 3.00
N PHE A 208 6.40 0.47 2.09
CA PHE A 208 7.13 -0.79 2.21
C PHE A 208 7.57 -1.37 0.88
N THR A 209 8.66 -2.14 0.91
CA THR A 209 9.11 -2.90 -0.24
C THR A 209 8.27 -4.15 -0.45
N VAL A 210 7.89 -4.40 -1.69
CA VAL A 210 7.01 -5.51 -2.08
C VAL A 210 7.71 -6.87 -2.02
N SER A 211 8.99 -6.91 -2.45
CA SER A 211 9.70 -8.17 -2.59
C SER A 211 11.16 -8.12 -2.14
N ASN A 212 11.97 -7.26 -2.73
CA ASN A 212 13.41 -7.25 -2.50
C ASN A 212 13.92 -5.82 -2.29
N ARG A 213 14.92 -5.69 -1.43
CA ARG A 213 15.72 -4.47 -1.30
C ARG A 213 17.21 -4.78 -1.34
N PRO A 214 18.07 -3.84 -1.78
CA PRO A 214 19.50 -3.98 -1.67
C PRO A 214 19.97 -3.83 -0.22
N VAL A 215 20.97 -4.58 0.17
CA VAL A 215 21.70 -4.40 1.42
C VAL A 215 23.19 -4.40 1.13
N GLN A 216 23.91 -3.40 1.66
CA GLN A 216 25.36 -3.36 1.58
C GLN A 216 25.96 -4.39 2.54
N GLY A 217 26.71 -5.32 2.00
CA GLY A 217 27.49 -6.30 2.76
C GLY A 217 29.00 -6.04 2.62
N THR A 218 29.80 -6.87 3.25
CA THR A 218 31.27 -6.77 3.20
C THR A 218 31.88 -7.06 1.83
N ARG A 219 31.15 -7.79 0.96
CA ARG A 219 31.61 -8.21 -0.37
C ARG A 219 30.81 -7.60 -1.52
N GLY A 220 30.05 -6.52 -1.25
CA GLY A 220 29.17 -5.88 -2.22
C GLY A 220 27.69 -5.93 -1.81
N VAL A 221 26.84 -5.47 -2.71
CA VAL A 221 25.39 -5.41 -2.49
C VAL A 221 24.77 -6.79 -2.72
N TYR A 222 23.83 -7.18 -1.86
CA TYR A 222 23.04 -8.40 -2.02
C TYR A 222 21.54 -8.12 -1.82
N ARG A 223 20.71 -8.99 -2.35
CA ARG A 223 19.24 -8.92 -2.21
C ARG A 223 18.80 -9.52 -0.89
N VAL A 224 17.92 -8.82 -0.22
CA VAL A 224 17.17 -9.31 0.93
C VAL A 224 15.71 -9.47 0.49
N ASN A 225 15.13 -10.63 0.79
CA ASN A 225 13.76 -10.94 0.42
C ASN A 225 12.82 -10.52 1.55
N LEU A 226 11.76 -9.81 1.20
CA LEU A 226 10.72 -9.38 2.14
C LEU A 226 9.36 -9.93 1.73
N ARG A 227 8.52 -10.16 2.74
CA ARG A 227 7.09 -10.48 2.58
C ARG A 227 6.32 -9.65 3.58
N HIS A 228 5.07 -9.39 3.26
CA HIS A 228 4.15 -8.67 4.15
C HIS A 228 2.83 -9.43 4.30
N GLY A 229 2.10 -9.09 5.33
CA GLY A 229 0.80 -9.69 5.61
C GLY A 229 0.11 -8.98 6.77
N VAL A 230 -1.02 -9.55 7.20
CA VAL A 230 -1.79 -9.04 8.34
C VAL A 230 -2.02 -10.19 9.30
N SER A 231 -1.69 -9.99 10.58
CA SER A 231 -1.94 -10.97 11.63
C SER A 231 -3.44 -11.18 11.82
N ARG A 232 -3.82 -12.24 12.53
CA ARG A 232 -5.22 -12.56 12.77
C ARG A 232 -5.95 -11.43 13.51
N ILE A 233 -7.07 -10.96 12.95
CA ILE A 233 -8.01 -10.08 13.64
C ILE A 233 -8.64 -10.87 14.79
N ARG A 234 -8.60 -10.34 15.99
CA ARG A 234 -9.16 -11.00 17.18
C ARG A 234 -10.59 -10.60 17.43
N SER A 235 -10.94 -9.35 17.13
CA SER A 235 -12.31 -8.84 17.26
C SER A 235 -12.52 -7.62 16.37
N GLY A 236 -13.79 -7.33 16.03
CA GLY A 236 -14.18 -6.13 15.31
C GLY A 236 -13.95 -6.18 13.79
N HIS A 237 -13.84 -4.99 13.17
CA HIS A 237 -13.71 -4.82 11.72
C HIS A 237 -12.54 -3.89 11.41
N ARG A 238 -11.68 -4.33 10.50
CA ARG A 238 -10.48 -3.60 10.06
C ARG A 238 -10.54 -3.30 8.58
N HIS A 239 -10.37 -2.02 8.21
CA HIS A 239 -10.23 -1.58 6.83
C HIS A 239 -8.84 -1.02 6.58
N THR A 240 -8.32 -1.26 5.39
CA THR A 240 -7.02 -0.75 4.91
C THR A 240 -7.13 -0.41 3.44
N VAL A 241 -6.55 0.69 3.01
CA VAL A 241 -6.38 0.97 1.60
C VAL A 241 -4.93 0.69 1.18
N GLY A 242 -4.76 -0.03 0.08
CA GLY A 242 -3.47 -0.28 -0.55
C GLY A 242 -3.29 0.61 -1.78
N ILE A 243 -2.17 1.32 -1.82
CA ILE A 243 -1.78 2.17 -2.95
C ILE A 243 -0.63 1.47 -3.69
N ILE A 244 -0.98 0.90 -4.83
CA ILE A 244 -0.06 0.25 -5.77
C ILE A 244 0.11 1.20 -6.96
N PHE A 245 1.34 1.39 -7.42
CA PHE A 245 1.67 2.44 -8.39
C PHE A 245 1.65 1.98 -9.84
N HIS A 246 1.71 0.67 -10.12
CA HIS A 246 1.52 0.10 -11.46
C HIS A 246 0.11 -0.40 -11.66
N ASP A 247 -0.30 -0.60 -12.91
CA ASP A 247 -1.55 -1.28 -13.27
C ASP A 247 -1.29 -2.75 -13.62
N ALA A 248 -2.33 -3.59 -13.60
CA ALA A 248 -2.28 -5.01 -13.93
C ALA A 248 -2.80 -5.31 -15.35
N LEU A 249 -2.55 -6.52 -15.81
CA LEU A 249 -3.09 -7.08 -17.07
C LEU A 249 -4.60 -7.30 -17.02
#